data_f51518d012d6fa77f1442a2084599721
#
_entry.id   f51518d012d6fa77f1442a2084599721
#
_cell.length_a   1.000
_cell.length_b   1.000
_cell.length_c   1.000
_cell.angle_alpha   90.00
_cell.angle_beta   90.00
_cell.angle_gamma   90.00
#
_symmetry.space_group_name_H-M   'P 1'
#
loop_
_entity.id
_entity.type
_entity.pdbx_description
1 polymer ?
#
loop_
_entity_poly.entity_id
_entity_poly.type
_entity_poly.pdbx_seq_one_letter_code
_entity_poly.pdbx_strand_id
1 'polypeptide(L)'
;IDDGVIPKDAELVTRLALIVGGLALVDALMNVIGRWFSARIGEGLIYDLRSEVFAHVQRQSIAFFTRTQTGALISRINSDVMGAQQAFTATLSGVISNVISLLLVTIAMLFLSWQITLFSLALLPLFLLPTKWVGRKIQSLTRDSFELNAQMSSTMTERFNVSGALLVALYGKHSNEKEYFRSRARRVADIGIQLALLNRLFFISLTSVAAIATAFAYGIGGNLAINGSITVGSMIAITALLARLYGPLTALSNIRIDVMTALVSFERVFEVLDLAPMV
;
A
#
# COMPACT_ATOMS: atom_id res chain seq x y z
N ILE A 1 -1.08 31.51 16.92
CA ILE A 1 -1.03 31.42 18.39
C ILE A 1 -0.31 32.62 18.93
N ASP A 2 0.94 32.84 18.50
CA ASP A 2 1.81 33.88 19.06
C ASP A 2 1.24 35.30 18.84
N ASP A 3 0.75 35.62 17.63
CA ASP A 3 0.24 36.93 17.26
C ASP A 3 -1.27 37.11 17.50
N GLY A 4 -2.02 36.02 17.74
CA GLY A 4 -3.46 36.10 17.90
C GLY A 4 -3.96 35.70 19.29
N VAL A 5 -3.59 34.47 19.76
CA VAL A 5 -4.11 33.93 21.01
C VAL A 5 -3.45 34.58 22.22
N ILE A 6 -2.11 34.74 22.20
CA ILE A 6 -1.36 35.36 23.32
C ILE A 6 -1.74 36.84 23.50
N PRO A 7 -1.82 37.68 22.41
CA PRO A 7 -2.27 39.06 22.55
C PRO A 7 -3.80 39.21 22.70
N LYS A 8 -4.57 38.10 22.66
CA LYS A 8 -6.04 38.05 22.74
C LYS A 8 -6.75 38.79 21.58
N ASP A 9 -6.14 38.79 20.39
CA ASP A 9 -6.73 39.36 19.19
C ASP A 9 -7.74 38.37 18.55
N ALA A 10 -9.01 38.50 18.93
CA ALA A 10 -10.08 37.64 18.46
C ALA A 10 -10.37 37.83 16.95
N GLU A 11 -10.15 39.02 16.41
CA GLU A 11 -10.37 39.30 14.99
C GLU A 11 -9.33 38.56 14.12
N LEU A 12 -8.06 38.64 14.49
CA LEU A 12 -6.99 37.93 13.81
C LEU A 12 -7.18 36.40 13.89
N VAL A 13 -7.57 35.87 15.05
CA VAL A 13 -7.85 34.42 15.23
C VAL A 13 -9.00 33.97 14.32
N THR A 14 -10.11 34.75 14.28
CA THR A 14 -11.25 34.41 13.43
C THR A 14 -10.87 34.47 11.95
N ARG A 15 -10.12 35.49 11.51
CA ARG A 15 -9.62 35.63 10.13
C ARG A 15 -8.75 34.46 9.72
N LEU A 16 -7.80 34.07 10.58
CA LEU A 16 -6.95 32.91 10.32
C LEU A 16 -7.74 31.60 10.29
N ALA A 17 -8.72 31.42 11.17
CA ALA A 17 -9.60 30.25 11.15
C ALA A 17 -10.40 30.12 9.84
N LEU A 18 -10.91 31.24 9.32
CA LEU A 18 -11.60 31.28 8.02
C LEU A 18 -10.65 30.95 6.86
N ILE A 19 -9.41 31.45 6.90
CA ILE A 19 -8.38 31.12 5.89
C ILE A 19 -8.06 29.61 5.93
N VAL A 20 -7.85 29.05 7.12
CA VAL A 20 -7.58 27.61 7.26
C VAL A 20 -8.77 26.77 6.79
N GLY A 21 -10.01 27.18 7.12
CA GLY A 21 -11.22 26.55 6.61
C GLY A 21 -11.31 26.62 5.08
N GLY A 22 -11.01 27.77 4.49
CA GLY A 22 -10.95 27.94 3.04
C GLY A 22 -9.90 27.07 2.38
N LEU A 23 -8.70 27.00 2.95
CA LEU A 23 -7.64 26.11 2.47
C LEU A 23 -8.02 24.64 2.58
N ALA A 24 -8.72 24.24 3.63
CA ALA A 24 -9.20 22.87 3.77
C ALA A 24 -10.21 22.49 2.67
N LEU A 25 -11.09 23.43 2.29
CA LEU A 25 -12.01 23.24 1.16
C LEU A 25 -11.27 23.14 -0.18
N VAL A 26 -10.25 23.96 -0.38
CA VAL A 26 -9.38 23.87 -1.57
C VAL A 26 -8.65 22.53 -1.61
N ASP A 27 -8.10 22.08 -0.50
CA ASP A 27 -7.44 20.78 -0.40
C ASP A 27 -8.41 19.63 -0.72
N ALA A 28 -9.62 19.65 -0.16
CA ALA A 28 -10.67 18.67 -0.47
C ALA A 28 -11.02 18.66 -1.97
N LEU A 29 -11.16 19.82 -2.59
CA LEU A 29 -11.45 19.96 -4.03
C LEU A 29 -10.29 19.40 -4.87
N MET A 30 -9.05 19.74 -4.52
CA MET A 30 -7.85 19.24 -5.20
C MET A 30 -7.72 17.71 -5.09
N ASN A 31 -8.07 17.14 -3.93
CA ASN A 31 -8.11 15.68 -3.73
C ASN A 31 -9.17 15.01 -4.64
N VAL A 32 -10.35 15.60 -4.77
CA VAL A 32 -11.39 15.10 -5.68
C VAL A 32 -10.93 15.16 -7.14
N ILE A 33 -10.36 16.29 -7.56
CA ILE A 33 -9.84 16.49 -8.91
C ILE A 33 -8.71 15.48 -9.19
N GLY A 34 -7.75 15.34 -8.28
CA GLY A 34 -6.66 14.38 -8.40
C GLY A 34 -7.16 12.93 -8.50
N ARG A 35 -8.17 12.59 -7.70
CA ARG A 35 -8.80 11.26 -7.76
C ARG A 35 -9.51 11.02 -9.08
N TRP A 36 -10.19 12.03 -9.61
CA TRP A 36 -10.87 11.94 -10.92
C TRP A 36 -9.88 11.70 -12.06
N PHE A 37 -8.77 12.48 -12.11
CA PHE A 37 -7.73 12.28 -13.11
C PHE A 37 -7.05 10.90 -12.98
N SER A 38 -6.74 10.48 -11.76
CA SER A 38 -6.15 9.17 -11.50
C SER A 38 -7.07 8.03 -11.95
N ALA A 39 -8.37 8.14 -11.66
CA ALA A 39 -9.36 7.17 -12.12
C ALA A 39 -9.48 7.16 -13.65
N ARG A 40 -9.51 8.32 -14.29
CA ARG A 40 -9.60 8.43 -15.76
C ARG A 40 -8.38 7.81 -16.46
N ILE A 41 -7.18 8.02 -15.93
CA ILE A 41 -5.95 7.41 -16.46
C ILE A 41 -6.01 5.88 -16.25
N GLY A 42 -6.41 5.44 -15.05
CA GLY A 42 -6.49 4.01 -14.74
C GLY A 42 -7.50 3.26 -15.59
N GLU A 43 -8.71 3.79 -15.72
CA GLU A 43 -9.75 3.16 -16.56
C GLU A 43 -9.41 3.23 -18.04
N GLY A 44 -8.77 4.32 -18.51
CA GLY A 44 -8.23 4.43 -19.86
C GLY A 44 -7.19 3.34 -20.15
N LEU A 45 -6.27 3.11 -19.22
CA LEU A 45 -5.27 2.06 -19.34
C LEU A 45 -5.89 0.66 -19.41
N ILE A 46 -6.93 0.39 -18.60
CA ILE A 46 -7.69 -0.88 -18.68
C ILE A 46 -8.32 -1.05 -20.05
N TYR A 47 -8.98 0.01 -20.55
CA TYR A 47 -9.64 -0.02 -21.84
C TYR A 47 -8.64 -0.32 -22.97
N ASP A 48 -7.53 0.40 -22.99
CA ASP A 48 -6.52 0.25 -24.05
C ASP A 48 -5.87 -1.15 -23.98
N LEU A 49 -5.42 -1.59 -22.81
CA LEU A 49 -4.81 -2.91 -22.66
C LEU A 49 -5.77 -4.05 -22.98
N ARG A 50 -7.03 -3.99 -22.52
CA ARG A 50 -8.02 -5.02 -22.83
C ARG A 50 -8.33 -5.09 -24.33
N SER A 51 -8.48 -3.93 -24.95
CA SER A 51 -8.76 -3.83 -26.38
C SER A 51 -7.60 -4.39 -27.22
N GLU A 52 -6.36 -4.04 -26.84
CA GLU A 52 -5.17 -4.50 -27.54
C GLU A 52 -4.94 -6.00 -27.35
N VAL A 53 -5.02 -6.51 -26.11
CA VAL A 53 -4.88 -7.94 -25.83
C VAL A 53 -5.96 -8.75 -26.56
N PHE A 54 -7.22 -8.28 -26.54
CA PHE A 54 -8.31 -8.95 -27.22
C PHE A 54 -8.08 -8.98 -28.74
N ALA A 55 -7.73 -7.85 -29.35
CA ALA A 55 -7.44 -7.75 -30.79
C ALA A 55 -6.23 -8.61 -31.17
N HIS A 56 -5.20 -8.66 -30.32
CA HIS A 56 -4.01 -9.47 -30.54
C HIS A 56 -4.33 -10.98 -30.47
N VAL A 57 -5.08 -11.41 -29.47
CA VAL A 57 -5.52 -12.82 -29.32
C VAL A 57 -6.38 -13.25 -30.51
N GLN A 58 -7.27 -12.38 -31.01
CA GLN A 58 -8.10 -12.72 -32.21
C GLN A 58 -7.29 -12.95 -33.49
N ARG A 59 -6.11 -12.37 -33.58
CA ARG A 59 -5.19 -12.55 -34.72
C ARG A 59 -4.35 -13.83 -34.66
N GLN A 60 -4.43 -14.56 -33.52
CA GLN A 60 -3.65 -15.80 -33.35
C GLN A 60 -4.23 -16.96 -34.16
N SER A 61 -3.36 -17.90 -34.57
CA SER A 61 -3.76 -19.09 -35.32
C SER A 61 -4.59 -20.08 -34.48
N ILE A 62 -5.34 -20.95 -35.16
CA ILE A 62 -6.11 -22.03 -34.53
C ILE A 62 -5.19 -22.93 -33.65
N ALA A 63 -3.95 -23.16 -34.10
CA ALA A 63 -2.97 -23.93 -33.38
C ALA A 63 -2.62 -23.33 -32.00
N PHE A 64 -2.69 -22.00 -31.86
CA PHE A 64 -2.55 -21.33 -30.57
C PHE A 64 -3.67 -21.71 -29.59
N PHE A 65 -4.93 -21.68 -30.05
CA PHE A 65 -6.08 -21.99 -29.20
C PHE A 65 -6.16 -23.47 -28.82
N THR A 66 -5.59 -24.37 -29.59
CA THR A 66 -5.52 -25.81 -29.23
C THR A 66 -4.47 -26.09 -28.16
N ARG A 67 -3.44 -25.24 -28.03
CA ARG A 67 -2.35 -25.39 -27.05
C ARG A 67 -2.54 -24.55 -25.78
N THR A 68 -3.31 -23.48 -25.88
CA THR A 68 -3.50 -22.52 -24.77
C THR A 68 -4.84 -22.73 -24.11
N GLN A 69 -4.84 -22.82 -22.79
CA GLN A 69 -6.09 -22.95 -22.03
C GLN A 69 -6.87 -21.63 -22.09
N THR A 70 -8.11 -21.67 -22.56
CA THR A 70 -9.02 -20.52 -22.67
C THR A 70 -9.19 -19.78 -21.34
N GLY A 71 -9.26 -20.54 -20.23
CA GLY A 71 -9.36 -19.94 -18.88
C GLY A 71 -8.16 -19.08 -18.51
N ALA A 72 -6.95 -19.45 -18.93
CA ALA A 72 -5.75 -18.65 -18.71
C ALA A 72 -5.78 -17.32 -19.47
N LEU A 73 -6.25 -17.32 -20.72
CA LEU A 73 -6.41 -16.11 -21.53
C LEU A 73 -7.45 -15.16 -20.93
N ILE A 74 -8.61 -15.68 -20.51
CA ILE A 74 -9.65 -14.89 -19.86
C ILE A 74 -9.13 -14.27 -18.56
N SER A 75 -8.37 -15.03 -17.77
CA SER A 75 -7.75 -14.54 -16.55
C SER A 75 -6.75 -13.40 -16.82
N ARG A 76 -5.92 -13.52 -17.87
CA ARG A 76 -4.97 -12.47 -18.28
C ARG A 76 -5.67 -11.18 -18.69
N ILE A 77 -6.73 -11.26 -19.51
CA ILE A 77 -7.50 -10.10 -19.95
C ILE A 77 -8.23 -9.42 -18.80
N ASN A 78 -8.71 -10.16 -17.82
CA ASN A 78 -9.46 -9.59 -16.70
C ASN A 78 -8.60 -9.28 -15.50
N SER A 79 -7.96 -10.28 -14.89
CA SER A 79 -7.29 -10.13 -13.59
C SER A 79 -5.93 -9.46 -13.71
N ASP A 80 -5.12 -9.82 -14.72
CA ASP A 80 -3.76 -9.27 -14.84
C ASP A 80 -3.79 -7.82 -15.33
N VAL A 81 -4.71 -7.46 -16.25
CA VAL A 81 -4.91 -6.07 -16.67
C VAL A 81 -5.40 -5.20 -15.52
N MET A 82 -6.35 -5.69 -14.71
CA MET A 82 -6.81 -4.96 -13.52
C MET A 82 -5.68 -4.82 -12.49
N GLY A 83 -4.88 -5.87 -12.29
CA GLY A 83 -3.72 -5.84 -11.41
C GLY A 83 -2.68 -4.81 -11.87
N ALA A 84 -2.38 -4.75 -13.16
CA ALA A 84 -1.48 -3.77 -13.76
C ALA A 84 -1.98 -2.33 -13.55
N GLN A 85 -3.27 -2.08 -13.80
CA GLN A 85 -3.88 -0.77 -13.58
C GLN A 85 -3.86 -0.32 -12.12
N GLN A 86 -4.29 -1.19 -11.19
CA GLN A 86 -4.28 -0.86 -9.76
C GLN A 86 -2.87 -0.55 -9.28
N ALA A 87 -1.90 -1.37 -9.66
CA ALA A 87 -0.52 -1.17 -9.31
C ALA A 87 0.04 0.13 -9.91
N PHE A 88 -0.25 0.43 -11.19
CA PHE A 88 0.19 1.66 -11.83
C PHE A 88 -0.40 2.90 -11.16
N THR A 89 -1.72 2.96 -10.98
CA THR A 89 -2.39 4.13 -10.39
C THR A 89 -2.04 4.30 -8.92
N ALA A 90 -2.02 3.24 -8.11
CA ALA A 90 -1.66 3.30 -6.71
C ALA A 90 -0.18 3.67 -6.52
N THR A 91 0.72 3.05 -7.31
CA THR A 91 2.15 3.28 -7.20
C THR A 91 2.52 4.69 -7.69
N LEU A 92 2.15 5.06 -8.91
CA LEU A 92 2.57 6.33 -9.51
C LEU A 92 1.98 7.52 -8.74
N SER A 93 0.66 7.53 -8.54
CA SER A 93 0.00 8.62 -7.81
C SER A 93 0.42 8.67 -6.35
N GLY A 94 0.51 7.50 -5.70
CA GLY A 94 0.92 7.40 -4.30
C GLY A 94 2.37 7.84 -4.07
N VAL A 95 3.30 7.39 -4.93
CA VAL A 95 4.71 7.79 -4.85
C VAL A 95 4.88 9.29 -5.00
N ILE A 96 4.34 9.84 -6.09
CA ILE A 96 4.47 11.28 -6.38
C ILE A 96 3.87 12.10 -5.23
N SER A 97 2.65 11.78 -4.80
CA SER A 97 1.97 12.49 -3.72
C SER A 97 2.74 12.41 -2.40
N ASN A 98 3.23 11.22 -2.02
CA ASN A 98 3.95 11.04 -0.77
C ASN A 98 5.34 11.71 -0.80
N VAL A 99 6.06 11.68 -1.92
CA VAL A 99 7.34 12.37 -2.08
C VAL A 99 7.15 13.88 -1.99
N ILE A 100 6.17 14.44 -2.70
CA ILE A 100 5.86 15.89 -2.65
C ILE A 100 5.46 16.28 -1.22
N SER A 101 4.57 15.52 -0.58
CA SER A 101 4.14 15.78 0.79
C SER A 101 5.33 15.76 1.77
N LEU A 102 6.21 14.74 1.65
CA LEU A 102 7.41 14.64 2.48
C LEU A 102 8.33 15.85 2.31
N LEU A 103 8.58 16.26 1.07
CA LEU A 103 9.42 17.41 0.77
C LEU A 103 8.80 18.70 1.33
N LEU A 104 7.52 18.96 1.07
CA LEU A 104 6.84 20.16 1.55
C LEU A 104 6.80 20.24 3.07
N VAL A 105 6.47 19.13 3.76
CA VAL A 105 6.45 19.07 5.23
C VAL A 105 7.85 19.29 5.79
N THR A 106 8.87 18.65 5.21
CA THR A 106 10.26 18.82 5.66
C THR A 106 10.76 20.26 5.46
N ILE A 107 10.46 20.87 4.31
CA ILE A 107 10.81 22.26 4.04
C ILE A 107 10.11 23.20 5.03
N ALA A 108 8.80 23.01 5.26
CA ALA A 108 8.06 23.80 6.25
C ALA A 108 8.64 23.68 7.65
N MET A 109 9.01 22.47 8.09
CA MET A 109 9.65 22.23 9.38
C MET A 109 11.03 22.92 9.47
N LEU A 110 11.84 22.91 8.41
CA LEU A 110 13.14 23.58 8.37
C LEU A 110 13.01 25.09 8.55
N PHE A 111 11.97 25.71 7.96
CA PHE A 111 11.71 27.14 8.15
C PHE A 111 11.28 27.49 9.57
N LEU A 112 10.61 26.58 10.29
CA LEU A 112 10.19 26.83 11.66
C LEU A 112 11.34 26.61 12.66
N SER A 113 12.08 25.49 12.54
CA SER A 113 13.26 25.20 13.36
C SER A 113 14.10 24.10 12.71
N TRP A 114 15.29 24.43 12.27
CA TRP A 114 16.22 23.47 11.69
C TRP A 114 16.71 22.41 12.70
N GLN A 115 16.85 22.81 14.00
CA GLN A 115 17.32 21.91 15.06
C GLN A 115 16.36 20.76 15.30
N ILE A 116 15.06 21.05 15.45
CA ILE A 116 14.02 20.05 15.69
C ILE A 116 13.84 19.19 14.44
N THR A 117 13.92 19.80 13.24
CA THR A 117 13.80 19.09 11.97
C THR A 117 14.94 18.09 11.79
N LEU A 118 16.19 18.52 12.02
CA LEU A 118 17.35 17.65 11.90
C LEU A 118 17.27 16.47 12.89
N PHE A 119 16.88 16.75 14.14
CA PHE A 119 16.66 15.70 15.14
C PHE A 119 15.57 14.72 14.72
N SER A 120 14.44 15.22 14.20
CA SER A 120 13.35 14.39 13.69
C SER A 120 13.77 13.53 12.51
N LEU A 121 14.56 14.08 11.59
CA LEU A 121 15.15 13.34 10.47
C LEU A 121 16.15 12.28 10.94
N ALA A 122 16.92 12.57 11.99
CA ALA A 122 17.85 11.59 12.58
C ALA A 122 17.13 10.37 13.20
N LEU A 123 15.84 10.50 13.55
CA LEU A 123 15.02 9.40 14.01
C LEU A 123 14.44 8.54 12.87
N LEU A 124 14.49 9.00 11.60
CA LEU A 124 13.97 8.25 10.46
C LEU A 124 14.57 6.85 10.32
N PRO A 125 15.89 6.63 10.47
CA PRO A 125 16.45 5.28 10.41
C PRO A 125 15.81 4.32 11.42
N LEU A 126 15.35 4.83 12.57
CA LEU A 126 14.67 4.03 13.59
C LEU A 126 13.33 3.45 13.10
N PHE A 127 12.66 4.16 12.17
CA PHE A 127 11.47 3.64 11.47
C PHE A 127 11.79 2.49 10.50
N LEU A 128 12.98 2.50 9.90
CA LEU A 128 13.36 1.52 8.90
C LEU A 128 13.78 0.17 9.51
N LEU A 129 14.20 0.15 10.78
CA LEU A 129 14.63 -1.07 11.45
C LEU A 129 13.51 -2.11 11.61
N PRO A 130 12.34 -1.77 12.20
CA PRO A 130 11.22 -2.71 12.27
C PRO A 130 10.74 -3.16 10.90
N THR A 131 10.70 -2.24 9.92
CA THR A 131 10.23 -2.50 8.56
C THR A 131 11.02 -3.62 7.88
N LYS A 132 12.35 -3.61 7.98
CA LYS A 132 13.20 -4.63 7.34
C LYS A 132 13.06 -6.01 7.99
N TRP A 133 12.94 -6.07 9.30
CA TRP A 133 12.90 -7.35 10.03
C TRP A 133 11.51 -7.99 9.96
N VAL A 134 10.48 -7.22 10.32
CA VAL A 134 9.09 -7.68 10.28
C VAL A 134 8.64 -7.95 8.85
N GLY A 135 9.00 -7.08 7.89
CA GLY A 135 8.65 -7.22 6.48
C GLY A 135 9.15 -8.54 5.88
N ARG A 136 10.39 -8.94 6.16
CA ARG A 136 10.92 -10.24 5.71
C ARG A 136 10.14 -11.42 6.29
N LYS A 137 9.76 -11.34 7.56
CA LYS A 137 8.98 -12.41 8.21
C LYS A 137 7.57 -12.49 7.67
N ILE A 138 6.91 -11.35 7.45
CA ILE A 138 5.59 -11.28 6.81
C ILE A 138 5.66 -11.87 5.40
N GLN A 139 6.66 -11.50 4.59
CA GLN A 139 6.83 -12.01 3.23
C GLN A 139 6.98 -13.55 3.21
N SER A 140 7.80 -14.11 4.10
CA SER A 140 7.96 -15.58 4.22
C SER A 140 6.63 -16.25 4.56
N LEU A 141 5.93 -15.79 5.61
CA LEU A 141 4.65 -16.36 6.03
C LEU A 141 3.55 -16.21 4.97
N THR A 142 3.54 -15.10 4.26
CA THR A 142 2.60 -14.87 3.16
C THR A 142 2.84 -15.86 2.03
N ARG A 143 4.11 -16.11 1.67
CA ARG A 143 4.47 -17.12 0.66
C ARG A 143 4.01 -18.52 1.08
N ASP A 144 4.29 -18.91 2.32
CA ASP A 144 3.87 -20.20 2.86
C ASP A 144 2.33 -20.36 2.85
N SER A 145 1.60 -19.27 3.17
CA SER A 145 0.14 -19.23 3.10
C SER A 145 -0.37 -19.42 1.67
N PHE A 146 0.23 -18.73 0.69
CA PHE A 146 -0.15 -18.89 -0.71
C PHE A 146 0.09 -20.30 -1.21
N GLU A 147 1.23 -20.92 -0.87
CA GLU A 147 1.54 -22.30 -1.26
C GLU A 147 0.53 -23.29 -0.67
N LEU A 148 0.21 -23.17 0.61
CA LEU A 148 -0.79 -24.03 1.25
C LEU A 148 -2.20 -23.83 0.66
N ASN A 149 -2.59 -22.59 0.37
CA ASN A 149 -3.87 -22.32 -0.29
C ASN A 149 -3.93 -22.89 -1.71
N ALA A 150 -2.83 -22.81 -2.47
CA ALA A 150 -2.74 -23.44 -3.79
C ALA A 150 -2.90 -24.96 -3.71
N GLN A 151 -2.22 -25.61 -2.75
CA GLN A 151 -2.37 -27.05 -2.50
C GLN A 151 -3.80 -27.43 -2.10
N MET A 152 -4.46 -26.64 -1.25
CA MET A 152 -5.85 -26.84 -0.88
C MET A 152 -6.80 -26.68 -2.08
N SER A 153 -6.59 -25.66 -2.90
CA SER A 153 -7.36 -25.42 -4.13
C SER A 153 -7.20 -26.56 -5.12
N SER A 154 -5.97 -27.07 -5.32
CA SER A 154 -5.70 -28.22 -6.16
C SER A 154 -6.44 -29.47 -5.65
N THR A 155 -6.37 -29.71 -4.33
CA THR A 155 -7.10 -30.82 -3.70
C THR A 155 -8.61 -30.70 -3.90
N MET A 156 -9.18 -29.49 -3.73
CA MET A 156 -10.61 -29.27 -3.99
C MET A 156 -10.98 -29.51 -5.46
N THR A 157 -10.18 -29.00 -6.39
CA THR A 157 -10.42 -29.21 -7.83
C THR A 157 -10.34 -30.68 -8.20
N GLU A 158 -9.40 -31.44 -7.61
CA GLU A 158 -9.24 -32.87 -7.87
C GLU A 158 -10.38 -33.69 -7.27
N ARG A 159 -10.89 -33.34 -6.08
CA ARG A 159 -11.90 -34.12 -5.36
C ARG A 159 -13.35 -33.71 -5.70
N PHE A 160 -13.59 -32.46 -6.14
CA PHE A 160 -14.94 -31.94 -6.36
C PHE A 160 -15.41 -32.06 -7.83
N ASN A 161 -14.64 -32.73 -8.68
CA ASN A 161 -15.12 -33.14 -9.99
C ASN A 161 -15.75 -34.54 -9.94
N VAL A 162 -16.50 -34.90 -10.98
CA VAL A 162 -17.24 -36.18 -11.01
C VAL A 162 -16.32 -37.39 -10.81
N SER A 163 -15.16 -37.41 -11.48
CA SER A 163 -14.18 -38.50 -11.38
C SER A 163 -13.55 -38.59 -10.00
N GLY A 164 -13.18 -37.44 -9.42
CA GLY A 164 -12.61 -37.39 -8.07
C GLY A 164 -13.61 -37.78 -7.00
N ALA A 165 -14.85 -37.30 -7.10
CA ALA A 165 -15.93 -37.70 -6.19
C ALA A 165 -16.21 -39.20 -6.25
N LEU A 166 -16.21 -39.80 -7.44
CA LEU A 166 -16.38 -41.23 -7.64
C LEU A 166 -15.22 -42.02 -7.02
N LEU A 167 -13.98 -41.59 -7.22
CA LEU A 167 -12.81 -42.23 -6.61
C LEU A 167 -12.86 -42.21 -5.08
N VAL A 168 -13.24 -41.05 -4.50
CA VAL A 168 -13.40 -40.91 -3.05
C VAL A 168 -14.53 -41.77 -2.53
N ALA A 169 -15.64 -41.90 -3.27
CA ALA A 169 -16.77 -42.75 -2.88
C ALA A 169 -16.44 -44.25 -2.93
N LEU A 170 -15.66 -44.68 -3.94
CA LEU A 170 -15.34 -46.10 -4.13
C LEU A 170 -14.15 -46.59 -3.28
N TYR A 171 -13.12 -45.75 -3.16
CA TYR A 171 -11.83 -46.16 -2.56
C TYR A 171 -11.39 -45.27 -1.42
N GLY A 172 -12.00 -44.09 -1.23
CA GLY A 172 -11.61 -43.09 -0.23
C GLY A 172 -12.21 -43.40 1.15
N LYS A 173 -11.44 -43.08 2.19
CA LYS A 173 -11.96 -42.98 3.55
C LYS A 173 -12.23 -41.49 3.83
N HIS A 174 -13.50 -41.13 3.93
CA HIS A 174 -13.92 -39.74 4.17
C HIS A 174 -13.26 -39.11 5.40
N SER A 175 -12.93 -39.88 6.42
CA SER A 175 -12.21 -39.44 7.60
C SER A 175 -10.78 -38.96 7.28
N ASN A 176 -10.08 -39.71 6.43
CA ASN A 176 -8.69 -39.40 6.06
C ASN A 176 -8.62 -38.14 5.15
N GLU A 177 -9.53 -38.04 4.18
CA GLU A 177 -9.64 -36.86 3.32
C GLU A 177 -9.97 -35.60 4.14
N LYS A 178 -10.91 -35.73 5.08
CA LYS A 178 -11.27 -34.64 6.00
C LYS A 178 -10.06 -34.19 6.85
N GLU A 179 -9.32 -35.14 7.44
CA GLU A 179 -8.17 -34.84 8.29
C GLU A 179 -7.02 -34.24 7.49
N TYR A 180 -6.77 -34.72 6.28
CA TYR A 180 -5.77 -34.17 5.36
C TYR A 180 -6.07 -32.72 5.02
N PHE A 181 -7.31 -32.40 4.67
CA PHE A 181 -7.71 -31.00 4.37
C PHE A 181 -7.67 -30.13 5.63
N ARG A 182 -8.18 -30.65 6.76
CA ARG A 182 -8.22 -29.95 8.05
C ARG A 182 -6.84 -29.57 8.56
N SER A 183 -5.85 -30.45 8.42
CA SER A 183 -4.47 -30.16 8.84
C SER A 183 -3.87 -28.98 8.08
N ARG A 184 -4.12 -28.87 6.77
CA ARG A 184 -3.68 -27.73 5.96
C ARG A 184 -4.45 -26.46 6.29
N ALA A 185 -5.77 -26.55 6.40
CA ALA A 185 -6.61 -25.42 6.79
C ALA A 185 -6.20 -24.86 8.17
N ARG A 186 -5.87 -25.76 9.12
CA ARG A 186 -5.33 -25.37 10.43
C ARG A 186 -4.03 -24.57 10.28
N ARG A 187 -3.13 -25.06 9.45
CA ARG A 187 -1.83 -24.42 9.22
C ARG A 187 -1.98 -23.04 8.56
N VAL A 188 -2.91 -22.89 7.63
CA VAL A 188 -3.27 -21.59 7.04
C VAL A 188 -3.83 -20.64 8.11
N ALA A 189 -4.71 -21.13 8.98
CA ALA A 189 -5.25 -20.35 10.09
C ALA A 189 -4.15 -19.89 11.06
N ASP A 190 -3.24 -20.78 11.44
CA ASP A 190 -2.12 -20.47 12.33
C ASP A 190 -1.18 -19.42 11.71
N ILE A 191 -0.89 -19.51 10.41
CA ILE A 191 -0.15 -18.49 9.66
C ILE A 191 -0.92 -17.17 9.65
N GLY A 192 -2.24 -17.22 9.41
CA GLY A 192 -3.09 -16.02 9.43
C GLY A 192 -3.05 -15.28 10.76
N ILE A 193 -3.09 -16.01 11.87
CA ILE A 193 -2.95 -15.43 13.22
C ILE A 193 -1.57 -14.79 13.40
N GLN A 194 -0.50 -15.48 12.97
CA GLN A 194 0.85 -14.93 13.07
C GLN A 194 1.01 -13.65 12.21
N LEU A 195 0.47 -13.63 10.99
CA LEU A 195 0.46 -12.46 10.13
C LEU A 195 -0.29 -11.29 10.75
N ALA A 196 -1.47 -11.56 11.34
CA ALA A 196 -2.25 -10.52 12.02
C ALA A 196 -1.49 -9.90 13.20
N LEU A 197 -0.85 -10.75 14.02
CA LEU A 197 -0.02 -10.30 15.14
C LEU A 197 1.20 -9.51 14.69
N LEU A 198 1.93 -10.00 13.68
CA LEU A 198 3.10 -9.31 13.14
C LEU A 198 2.74 -7.95 12.52
N ASN A 199 1.64 -7.88 11.74
CA ASN A 199 1.14 -6.62 11.20
C ASN A 199 0.76 -5.65 12.32
N ARG A 200 0.12 -6.15 13.37
CA ARG A 200 -0.25 -5.30 14.52
C ARG A 200 0.98 -4.80 15.28
N LEU A 201 1.95 -5.68 15.55
CA LEU A 201 3.22 -5.31 16.20
C LEU A 201 4.01 -4.30 15.35
N PHE A 202 4.04 -4.49 14.05
CA PHE A 202 4.65 -3.55 13.11
C PHE A 202 4.02 -2.17 13.22
N PHE A 203 2.68 -2.09 13.16
CA PHE A 203 1.96 -0.84 13.29
C PHE A 203 2.17 -0.16 14.65
N ILE A 204 2.15 -0.93 15.75
CA ILE A 204 2.43 -0.43 17.09
C ILE A 204 3.87 0.11 17.18
N SER A 205 4.84 -0.59 16.60
CA SER A 205 6.23 -0.12 16.60
C SER A 205 6.37 1.23 15.88
N LEU A 206 5.74 1.39 14.71
CA LEU A 206 5.75 2.65 13.98
C LEU A 206 5.09 3.80 14.76
N THR A 207 3.91 3.55 15.34
CA THR A 207 3.20 4.56 16.13
C THR A 207 3.96 4.90 17.44
N SER A 208 4.64 3.94 18.04
CA SER A 208 5.48 4.19 19.22
C SER A 208 6.69 5.06 18.89
N VAL A 209 7.37 4.80 17.79
CA VAL A 209 8.49 5.68 17.34
C VAL A 209 7.96 7.09 17.04
N ALA A 210 6.80 7.21 16.43
CA ALA A 210 6.14 8.48 16.20
C ALA A 210 5.84 9.24 17.51
N ALA A 211 5.28 8.54 18.51
CA ALA A 211 4.99 9.12 19.82
C ALA A 211 6.27 9.57 20.55
N ILE A 212 7.31 8.74 20.50
CA ILE A 212 8.62 9.06 21.08
C ILE A 212 9.22 10.31 20.39
N ALA A 213 9.20 10.36 19.06
CA ALA A 213 9.70 11.52 18.31
C ALA A 213 8.91 12.80 18.65
N THR A 214 7.59 12.69 18.81
CA THR A 214 6.75 13.81 19.26
C THR A 214 7.08 14.25 20.67
N ALA A 215 7.30 13.32 21.60
CA ALA A 215 7.70 13.63 22.96
C ALA A 215 9.06 14.36 23.00
N PHE A 216 10.03 13.91 22.22
CA PHE A 216 11.31 14.60 22.07
C PHE A 216 11.16 15.98 21.41
N ALA A 217 10.30 16.13 20.41
CA ALA A 217 10.02 17.42 19.79
C ALA A 217 9.42 18.43 20.81
N TYR A 218 8.52 17.97 21.67
CA TYR A 218 8.02 18.79 22.77
C TYR A 218 9.11 19.10 23.81
N GLY A 219 9.94 18.13 24.18
CA GLY A 219 11.02 18.34 25.16
C GLY A 219 12.07 19.32 24.67
N ILE A 220 12.58 19.12 23.45
CA ILE A 220 13.57 20.01 22.82
C ILE A 220 12.94 21.36 22.49
N GLY A 221 11.76 21.34 21.84
CA GLY A 221 11.03 22.53 21.46
C GLY A 221 10.62 23.38 22.67
N GLY A 222 10.19 22.75 23.77
CA GLY A 222 9.89 23.44 25.02
C GLY A 222 11.11 24.16 25.61
N ASN A 223 12.27 23.48 25.65
CA ASN A 223 13.52 24.11 26.09
C ASN A 223 13.95 25.30 25.20
N LEU A 224 13.83 25.14 23.87
CA LEU A 224 14.13 26.20 22.92
C LEU A 224 13.15 27.38 23.05
N ALA A 225 11.89 27.12 23.35
CA ALA A 225 10.88 28.14 23.60
C ALA A 225 11.12 28.90 24.91
N ILE A 226 11.49 28.19 25.98
CA ILE A 226 11.87 28.80 27.27
C ILE A 226 13.09 29.73 27.09
N ASN A 227 14.06 29.32 26.28
CA ASN A 227 15.24 30.10 25.96
C ASN A 227 15.00 31.21 24.89
N GLY A 228 13.77 31.38 24.44
CA GLY A 228 13.41 32.42 23.46
C GLY A 228 13.90 32.16 22.04
N SER A 229 14.43 30.96 21.75
CA SER A 229 14.94 30.61 20.40
C SER A 229 13.85 30.29 19.38
N ILE A 230 12.69 29.86 19.85
CA ILE A 230 11.48 29.62 19.05
C ILE A 230 10.25 30.08 19.84
N THR A 231 9.14 30.29 19.12
CA THR A 231 7.86 30.63 19.77
C THR A 231 7.07 29.36 20.15
N VAL A 232 6.12 29.50 21.06
CA VAL A 232 5.20 28.42 21.44
C VAL A 232 4.38 27.96 20.23
N GLY A 233 3.94 28.91 19.39
CA GLY A 233 3.24 28.60 18.14
C GLY A 233 4.08 27.79 17.18
N SER A 234 5.36 28.12 17.02
CA SER A 234 6.30 27.35 16.20
C SER A 234 6.48 25.92 16.72
N MET A 235 6.57 25.73 18.03
CA MET A 235 6.66 24.39 18.65
C MET A 235 5.42 23.55 18.33
N ILE A 236 4.23 24.11 18.48
CA ILE A 236 2.98 23.42 18.17
C ILE A 236 2.88 23.11 16.67
N ALA A 237 3.26 24.06 15.82
CA ALA A 237 3.26 23.85 14.37
C ALA A 237 4.20 22.70 13.96
N ILE A 238 5.43 22.66 14.49
CA ILE A 238 6.40 21.59 14.19
C ILE A 238 5.88 20.23 14.63
N THR A 239 5.27 20.11 15.81
CA THR A 239 4.72 18.84 16.29
C THR A 239 3.54 18.37 15.44
N ALA A 240 2.69 19.27 14.96
CA ALA A 240 1.63 18.97 14.01
C ALA A 240 2.17 18.53 12.64
N LEU A 241 3.22 19.19 12.13
CA LEU A 241 3.89 18.80 10.89
C LEU A 241 4.62 17.45 11.03
N LEU A 242 5.24 17.20 12.19
CA LEU A 242 5.88 15.91 12.47
C LEU A 242 4.86 14.78 12.41
N ALA A 243 3.66 14.96 12.97
CA ALA A 243 2.59 13.96 12.85
C ALA A 243 2.18 13.69 11.39
N ARG A 244 2.20 14.72 10.52
CA ARG A 244 1.91 14.57 9.09
C ARG A 244 3.03 13.88 8.29
N LEU A 245 4.23 13.81 8.81
CA LEU A 245 5.39 13.20 8.14
C LEU A 245 5.34 11.67 8.15
N TYR A 246 4.66 11.07 9.14
CA TYR A 246 4.61 9.62 9.29
C TYR A 246 3.79 8.90 8.22
N GLY A 247 2.70 9.49 7.73
CA GLY A 247 1.87 8.93 6.67
C GLY A 247 2.67 8.63 5.40
N PRO A 248 3.28 9.65 4.78
CA PRO A 248 4.15 9.47 3.62
C PRO A 248 5.30 8.48 3.83
N LEU A 249 5.95 8.51 5.00
CA LEU A 249 7.04 7.57 5.30
C LEU A 249 6.59 6.11 5.31
N THR A 250 5.43 5.85 5.92
CA THR A 250 4.86 4.50 5.96
C THR A 250 4.45 4.04 4.56
N ALA A 251 3.85 4.93 3.77
CA ALA A 251 3.45 4.63 2.39
C ALA A 251 4.68 4.31 1.51
N LEU A 252 5.74 5.12 1.60
CA LEU A 252 6.98 4.89 0.85
C LEU A 252 7.71 3.59 1.24
N SER A 253 7.52 3.11 2.47
CA SER A 253 8.09 1.83 2.91
C SER A 253 7.49 0.63 2.15
N ASN A 254 6.27 0.72 1.66
CA ASN A 254 5.57 -0.34 0.92
C ASN A 254 5.78 -0.26 -0.60
N ILE A 255 6.34 0.83 -1.09
CA ILE A 255 6.48 1.13 -2.52
C ILE A 255 7.15 0.01 -3.32
N ARG A 256 8.15 -0.66 -2.72
CA ARG A 256 8.86 -1.75 -3.38
C ARG A 256 7.94 -2.92 -3.72
N ILE A 257 7.00 -3.24 -2.83
CA ILE A 257 6.04 -4.33 -3.04
C ILE A 257 5.07 -3.93 -4.15
N ASP A 258 4.57 -2.71 -4.10
CA ASP A 258 3.62 -2.19 -5.09
C ASP A 258 4.23 -2.14 -6.49
N VAL A 259 5.48 -1.65 -6.61
CA VAL A 259 6.22 -1.62 -7.88
C VAL A 259 6.48 -3.04 -8.41
N MET A 260 6.91 -3.98 -7.56
CA MET A 260 7.13 -5.36 -8.00
C MET A 260 5.83 -6.04 -8.46
N THR A 261 4.73 -5.78 -7.76
CA THR A 261 3.41 -6.29 -8.17
C THR A 261 2.97 -5.70 -9.51
N ALA A 262 3.20 -4.39 -9.72
CA ALA A 262 2.96 -3.73 -10.99
C ALA A 262 3.75 -4.37 -12.13
N LEU A 263 5.05 -4.52 -11.95
CA LEU A 263 5.95 -5.09 -12.96
C LEU A 263 5.53 -6.51 -13.35
N VAL A 264 5.22 -7.37 -12.38
CA VAL A 264 4.76 -8.75 -12.66
C VAL A 264 3.44 -8.75 -13.41
N SER A 265 2.50 -7.86 -13.05
CA SER A 265 1.22 -7.78 -13.76
C SER A 265 1.40 -7.30 -15.20
N PHE A 266 2.24 -6.30 -15.44
CA PHE A 266 2.58 -5.83 -16.79
C PHE A 266 3.32 -6.89 -17.59
N GLU A 267 4.32 -7.56 -17.02
CA GLU A 267 5.06 -8.65 -17.66
C GLU A 267 4.11 -9.72 -18.22
N ARG A 268 3.13 -10.15 -17.41
CA ARG A 268 2.14 -11.13 -17.85
C ARG A 268 1.23 -10.65 -18.99
N VAL A 269 0.90 -9.37 -19.01
CA VAL A 269 0.11 -8.79 -20.10
C VAL A 269 0.96 -8.70 -21.38
N PHE A 270 2.20 -8.22 -21.26
CA PHE A 270 3.11 -8.12 -22.39
C PHE A 270 3.53 -9.48 -22.95
N GLU A 271 3.69 -10.52 -22.11
CA GLU A 271 3.89 -11.89 -22.59
C GLU A 271 2.84 -12.32 -23.63
N VAL A 272 1.60 -11.86 -23.50
CA VAL A 272 0.55 -12.16 -24.49
C VAL A 272 0.69 -11.29 -25.73
N LEU A 273 0.99 -10.01 -25.56
CA LEU A 273 1.12 -9.05 -26.67
C LEU A 273 2.36 -9.31 -27.52
N ASP A 274 3.42 -9.86 -26.93
CA ASP A 274 4.68 -10.18 -27.62
C ASP A 274 4.63 -11.54 -28.36
N LEU A 275 3.55 -12.31 -28.21
CA LEU A 275 3.39 -13.55 -28.96
C LEU A 275 3.30 -13.27 -30.45
N ALA A 276 4.29 -13.71 -31.22
CA ALA A 276 4.23 -13.61 -32.67
C ALA A 276 3.04 -14.43 -33.23
N PRO A 277 2.23 -13.87 -34.12
CA PRO A 277 1.20 -14.65 -34.81
C PRO A 277 1.87 -15.83 -35.53
N MET A 278 1.50 -17.07 -35.17
CA MET A 278 1.97 -18.23 -35.87
C MET A 278 1.25 -18.26 -37.24
N VAL A 279 1.99 -18.03 -38.32
CA VAL A 279 1.50 -18.12 -39.69
C VAL A 279 1.18 -19.59 -40.05
#